data_3cc686dc740455f517b8f0ebfeff2b45
#
_entry.id   3cc686dc740455f517b8f0ebfeff2b45
#
_cell.length_a   1.000
_cell.length_b   1.000
_cell.length_c   1.000
_cell.angle_alpha   90.00
_cell.angle_beta   90.00
_cell.angle_gamma   90.00
#
_symmetry.space_group_name_H-M   'P 1'
#
loop_
_entity.id
_entity.type
_entity.pdbx_description
1 polymer ?
#
loop_
_entity_poly.entity_id
_entity_poly.type
_entity_poly.pdbx_seq_one_letter_code
_entity_poly.pdbx_strand_id
1 'polypeptide(L)'
;VLICESTYGTQSLEPRLDKEMRFTALIHSIINRGGRVLLPVFVLGRAQELLLLLDEYWEAHPELHSVPIYYASSLARKCMSIYQTYIHTMNQHIRTRFHRRDNPFVFKHVSNLRSLDKFDDKGPCVMMASPGFMQSGISRELLERWAPDKRNGVIVSGYSVEGTMARDILSDPDDIVAMNGQRI
;
A
#
# COMPACT_ATOMS: atom_id res chain seq x y z
N VAL A 1 15.39 -2.94 34.95
CA VAL A 1 15.25 -1.84 34.00
C VAL A 1 14.39 -2.36 32.84
N LEU A 2 13.32 -1.65 32.52
CA LEU A 2 12.48 -1.93 31.36
C LEU A 2 12.77 -0.85 30.28
N ILE A 3 13.10 -1.28 29.07
CA ILE A 3 13.26 -0.41 27.91
C ILE A 3 12.24 -0.88 26.87
N CYS A 4 11.30 -0.03 26.49
CA CYS A 4 10.29 -0.33 25.47
C CYS A 4 10.13 0.86 24.51
N GLU A 5 9.69 0.58 23.30
CA GLU A 5 9.25 1.63 22.39
C GLU A 5 7.96 2.29 22.92
N SER A 6 7.70 3.53 22.53
CA SER A 6 6.53 4.27 23.00
C SER A 6 5.93 5.19 21.93
N THR A 7 6.12 4.86 20.67
CA THR A 7 5.66 5.66 19.52
C THR A 7 4.18 6.05 19.63
N TYR A 8 3.36 5.13 20.10
CA TYR A 8 1.93 5.33 20.31
C TYR A 8 1.51 5.32 21.78
N GLY A 9 2.46 5.50 22.70
CA GLY A 9 2.25 5.33 24.15
C GLY A 9 1.20 6.26 24.77
N THR A 10 0.94 7.41 24.15
CA THR A 10 -0.04 8.40 24.61
C THR A 10 -1.22 8.57 23.65
N GLN A 11 -1.30 7.77 22.60
CA GLN A 11 -2.35 7.90 21.58
C GLN A 11 -3.39 6.79 21.73
N SER A 12 -4.67 7.19 21.64
CA SER A 12 -5.77 6.25 21.43
C SER A 12 -5.97 6.06 19.94
N LEU A 13 -5.78 4.83 19.47
CA LEU A 13 -5.95 4.52 18.05
C LEU A 13 -7.43 4.29 17.75
N GLU A 14 -7.85 4.76 16.56
CA GLU A 14 -9.16 4.47 15.99
C GLU A 14 -9.39 2.96 15.87
N PRO A 15 -10.64 2.46 16.05
CA PRO A 15 -10.96 1.06 15.87
C PRO A 15 -10.51 0.52 14.50
N ARG A 16 -10.01 -0.71 14.51
CA ARG A 16 -9.44 -1.33 13.31
C ARG A 16 -10.45 -1.37 12.15
N LEU A 17 -11.68 -1.76 12.42
CA LEU A 17 -12.72 -1.89 11.40
C LEU A 17 -13.02 -0.56 10.70
N ASP A 18 -13.08 0.54 11.46
CA ASP A 18 -13.34 1.87 10.91
C ASP A 18 -12.21 2.34 9.99
N LYS A 19 -10.96 2.04 10.38
CA LYS A 19 -9.78 2.31 9.52
C LYS A 19 -9.80 1.50 8.23
N GLU A 20 -10.12 0.22 8.31
CA GLU A 20 -10.20 -0.67 7.15
C GLU A 20 -11.31 -0.23 6.19
N MET A 21 -12.50 0.08 6.71
CA MET A 21 -13.61 0.60 5.90
C MET A 21 -13.26 1.92 5.22
N ARG A 22 -12.68 2.87 5.95
CA ARG A 22 -12.25 4.16 5.37
C ARG A 22 -11.19 3.98 4.30
N PHE A 23 -10.20 3.12 4.53
CA PHE A 23 -9.13 2.81 3.60
C PHE A 23 -9.68 2.24 2.29
N THR A 24 -10.52 1.23 2.36
CA THR A 24 -11.11 0.60 1.16
C THR A 24 -12.07 1.53 0.43
N ALA A 25 -12.88 2.31 1.16
CA ALA A 25 -13.78 3.30 0.57
C ALA A 25 -13.02 4.40 -0.20
N LEU A 26 -11.90 4.89 0.33
CA LEU A 26 -11.05 5.86 -0.36
C LEU A 26 -10.49 5.29 -1.66
N ILE A 27 -9.95 4.07 -1.62
CA ILE A 27 -9.43 3.38 -2.81
C ILE A 27 -10.53 3.23 -3.85
N HIS A 28 -11.69 2.73 -3.45
CA HIS A 28 -12.83 2.53 -4.33
C HIS A 28 -13.29 3.84 -4.99
N SER A 29 -13.34 4.93 -4.23
CA SER A 29 -13.71 6.25 -4.76
C SER A 29 -12.73 6.77 -5.80
N ILE A 30 -11.41 6.56 -5.60
CA ILE A 30 -10.37 6.96 -6.56
C ILE A 30 -10.49 6.13 -7.84
N ILE A 31 -10.70 4.83 -7.73
CA ILE A 31 -10.87 3.92 -8.87
C ILE A 31 -12.13 4.30 -9.68
N ASN A 32 -13.24 4.58 -9.01
CA ASN A 32 -14.52 4.93 -9.66
C ASN A 32 -14.45 6.23 -10.47
N ARG A 33 -13.58 7.18 -10.09
CA ARG A 33 -13.32 8.38 -10.90
C ARG A 33 -12.26 8.15 -12.00
N GLY A 34 -11.84 6.90 -12.23
CA GLY A 34 -10.84 6.52 -13.22
C GLY A 34 -9.40 6.82 -12.84
N GLY A 35 -9.15 7.04 -11.55
CA GLY A 35 -7.84 7.38 -11.01
C GLY A 35 -6.99 6.18 -10.63
N ARG A 36 -5.72 6.44 -10.35
CA ARG A 36 -4.74 5.51 -9.84
C ARG A 36 -4.49 5.76 -8.35
N VAL A 37 -4.30 4.71 -7.59
CA VAL A 37 -4.00 4.79 -6.16
C VAL A 37 -2.54 4.45 -5.92
N LEU A 38 -1.79 5.37 -5.33
CA LEU A 38 -0.44 5.12 -4.83
C LEU A 38 -0.50 4.85 -3.32
N LEU A 39 0.02 3.70 -2.92
CA LEU A 39 0.20 3.30 -1.53
C LEU A 39 1.70 3.23 -1.24
N PRO A 40 2.32 4.30 -0.73
CA PRO A 40 3.71 4.26 -0.34
C PRO A 40 3.88 3.43 0.94
N VAL A 41 4.72 2.39 0.87
CA VAL A 41 4.89 1.43 1.96
C VAL A 41 6.35 1.04 2.16
N PHE A 42 6.68 0.64 3.38
CA PHE A 42 7.88 -0.15 3.62
C PHE A 42 7.65 -1.59 3.16
N VAL A 43 8.71 -2.24 2.71
CA VAL A 43 8.63 -3.58 2.10
C VAL A 43 8.11 -4.65 3.07
N LEU A 44 8.34 -4.47 4.37
CA LEU A 44 7.97 -5.44 5.41
C LEU A 44 6.97 -4.85 6.40
N GLY A 45 6.10 -5.72 6.92
CA GLY A 45 5.14 -5.40 7.96
C GLY A 45 3.82 -4.89 7.40
N ARG A 46 3.60 -3.59 7.34
CA ARG A 46 2.34 -3.00 6.91
C ARG A 46 1.93 -3.38 5.48
N ALA A 47 2.89 -3.53 4.57
CA ALA A 47 2.61 -3.91 3.19
C ALA A 47 1.85 -5.24 3.10
N GLN A 48 2.26 -6.25 3.85
CA GLN A 48 1.61 -7.57 3.84
C GLN A 48 0.19 -7.53 4.40
N GLU A 49 -0.04 -6.74 5.45
CA GLU A 49 -1.37 -6.54 6.02
C GLU A 49 -2.31 -5.85 5.01
N LEU A 50 -1.84 -4.80 4.35
CA LEU A 50 -2.64 -4.10 3.34
C LEU A 50 -2.90 -4.97 2.10
N LEU A 51 -1.95 -5.81 1.69
CA LEU A 51 -2.16 -6.77 0.60
C LEU A 51 -3.25 -7.78 0.92
N LEU A 52 -3.26 -8.33 2.14
CA LEU A 52 -4.33 -9.23 2.61
C LEU A 52 -5.69 -8.53 2.56
N LEU A 53 -5.77 -7.32 3.10
CA LEU A 53 -6.99 -6.54 3.12
C LEU A 53 -7.51 -6.22 1.72
N LEU A 54 -6.62 -5.83 0.80
CA LEU A 54 -6.98 -5.53 -0.58
C LEU A 54 -7.45 -6.77 -1.34
N ASP A 55 -6.75 -7.89 -1.20
CA ASP A 55 -7.11 -9.14 -1.89
C ASP A 55 -8.48 -9.65 -1.42
N GLU A 56 -8.76 -9.59 -0.10
CA GLU A 56 -10.06 -9.92 0.47
C GLU A 56 -11.16 -8.95 0.01
N TYR A 57 -10.86 -7.65 -0.07
CA TYR A 57 -11.81 -6.64 -0.54
C TYR A 57 -12.14 -6.84 -2.02
N TRP A 58 -11.15 -7.11 -2.88
CA TRP A 58 -11.36 -7.41 -4.30
C TRP A 58 -12.18 -8.69 -4.51
N GLU A 59 -11.93 -9.74 -3.73
CA GLU A 59 -12.72 -10.97 -3.81
C GLU A 59 -14.20 -10.72 -3.51
N ALA A 60 -14.50 -9.79 -2.59
CA ALA A 60 -15.88 -9.43 -2.22
C ALA A 60 -16.55 -8.44 -3.21
N HIS A 61 -15.76 -7.82 -4.14
CA HIS A 61 -16.23 -6.76 -5.04
C HIS A 61 -15.91 -7.11 -6.49
N PRO A 62 -16.76 -7.92 -7.18
CA PRO A 62 -16.51 -8.36 -8.56
C PRO A 62 -16.32 -7.24 -9.57
N GLU A 63 -16.91 -6.06 -9.33
CA GLU A 63 -16.76 -4.86 -10.15
C GLU A 63 -15.32 -4.35 -10.20
N LEU A 64 -14.50 -4.68 -9.21
CA LEU A 64 -13.09 -4.30 -9.14
C LEU A 64 -12.13 -5.33 -9.78
N HIS A 65 -12.61 -6.50 -10.18
CA HIS A 65 -11.74 -7.58 -10.70
C HIS A 65 -10.95 -7.18 -11.94
N SER A 66 -11.44 -6.21 -12.73
CA SER A 66 -10.72 -5.67 -13.89
C SER A 66 -9.62 -4.66 -13.52
N VAL A 67 -9.59 -4.19 -12.27
CA VAL A 67 -8.63 -3.20 -11.79
C VAL A 67 -7.46 -3.91 -11.13
N PRO A 68 -6.24 -3.83 -11.69
CA PRO A 68 -5.10 -4.56 -11.15
C PRO A 68 -4.56 -3.92 -9.88
N ILE A 69 -4.10 -4.77 -8.96
CA ILE A 69 -3.29 -4.38 -7.80
C ILE A 69 -1.85 -4.80 -8.08
N TYR A 70 -0.93 -3.85 -7.99
CA TYR A 70 0.50 -4.09 -8.16
C TYR A 70 1.27 -3.91 -6.86
N TYR A 71 2.21 -4.80 -6.61
CA TYR A 71 3.22 -4.62 -5.58
C TYR A 71 4.60 -4.43 -6.23
N ALA A 72 5.06 -3.19 -6.28
CA ALA A 72 6.29 -2.80 -6.93
C ALA A 72 7.48 -2.87 -5.95
N SER A 73 8.04 -4.06 -5.81
CA SER A 73 9.23 -4.30 -4.98
C SER A 73 9.99 -5.53 -5.46
N SER A 74 11.29 -5.41 -5.66
CA SER A 74 12.17 -6.54 -5.98
C SER A 74 12.24 -7.59 -4.85
N LEU A 75 12.00 -7.17 -3.62
CA LEU A 75 12.00 -8.03 -2.42
C LEU A 75 10.63 -8.66 -2.14
N ALA A 76 9.55 -8.17 -2.77
CA ALA A 76 8.18 -8.61 -2.49
C ALA A 76 8.03 -10.12 -2.49
N ARG A 77 8.50 -10.79 -3.55
CA ARG A 77 8.42 -12.24 -3.69
C ARG A 77 9.16 -12.98 -2.57
N LYS A 78 10.36 -12.51 -2.21
CA LYS A 78 11.16 -13.12 -1.13
C LYS A 78 10.47 -12.96 0.21
N CYS A 79 9.91 -11.78 0.48
CA CYS A 79 9.13 -11.52 1.69
C CYS A 79 7.93 -12.46 1.78
N MET A 80 7.15 -12.60 0.72
CA MET A 80 5.97 -13.48 0.71
C MET A 80 6.34 -14.94 0.94
N SER A 81 7.42 -15.41 0.35
CA SER A 81 7.94 -16.78 0.59
C SER A 81 8.30 -17.02 2.06
N ILE A 82 8.91 -16.01 2.72
CA ILE A 82 9.22 -16.07 4.15
C ILE A 82 7.93 -16.10 4.99
N TYR A 83 6.96 -15.25 4.70
CA TYR A 83 5.66 -15.27 5.39
C TYR A 83 4.96 -16.63 5.29
N GLN A 84 4.99 -17.26 4.11
CA GLN A 84 4.44 -18.60 3.90
C GLN A 84 5.18 -19.66 4.72
N THR A 85 6.50 -19.55 4.85
CA THR A 85 7.32 -20.47 5.65
C THR A 85 7.00 -20.37 7.14
N TYR A 86 6.78 -19.16 7.66
CA TYR A 86 6.53 -18.91 9.07
C TYR A 86 5.05 -18.78 9.44
N ILE A 87 4.15 -19.27 8.60
CA ILE A 87 2.69 -19.15 8.80
C ILE A 87 2.22 -19.76 10.13
N HIS A 88 2.92 -20.80 10.62
CA HIS A 88 2.61 -21.46 11.88
C HIS A 88 2.85 -20.58 13.11
N THR A 89 3.62 -19.49 13.00
CA THR A 89 3.85 -18.52 14.09
C THR A 89 2.79 -17.42 14.13
N MET A 90 1.90 -17.37 13.15
CA MET A 90 0.88 -16.35 13.05
C MET A 90 -0.35 -16.66 13.93
N ASN A 91 -1.32 -15.75 13.94
CA ASN A 91 -2.52 -15.91 14.73
C ASN A 91 -3.38 -17.13 14.30
N GLN A 92 -4.32 -17.52 15.17
CA GLN A 92 -5.15 -18.71 14.96
C GLN A 92 -5.98 -18.62 13.67
N HIS A 93 -6.45 -17.42 13.29
CA HIS A 93 -7.26 -17.23 12.08
C HIS A 93 -6.46 -17.61 10.83
N ILE A 94 -5.26 -17.08 10.66
CA ILE A 94 -4.36 -17.37 9.55
C ILE A 94 -4.00 -18.86 9.50
N ARG A 95 -3.66 -19.45 10.66
CA ARG A 95 -3.34 -20.89 10.74
C ARG A 95 -4.52 -21.77 10.35
N THR A 96 -5.72 -21.42 10.77
CA THR A 96 -6.94 -22.19 10.43
C THR A 96 -7.22 -22.14 8.93
N ARG A 97 -7.06 -20.99 8.28
CA ARG A 97 -7.18 -20.86 6.81
C ARG A 97 -6.17 -21.76 6.12
N PHE A 98 -4.91 -21.67 6.52
CA PHE A 98 -3.82 -22.48 5.93
C PHE A 98 -4.09 -23.99 6.05
N HIS A 99 -4.55 -24.48 7.19
CA HIS A 99 -4.92 -25.89 7.37
C HIS A 99 -6.06 -26.34 6.46
N ARG A 100 -6.94 -25.43 6.05
CA ARG A 100 -8.00 -25.68 5.06
C ARG A 100 -7.52 -25.61 3.60
N ARG A 101 -6.21 -25.56 3.37
CA ARG A 101 -5.56 -25.36 2.08
C ARG A 101 -5.87 -24.01 1.41
N ASP A 102 -6.32 -23.04 2.20
CA ASP A 102 -6.50 -21.64 1.81
C ASP A 102 -5.31 -20.83 2.37
N ASN A 103 -4.23 -20.71 1.59
CA ASN A 103 -3.07 -19.94 2.02
C ASN A 103 -3.34 -18.44 1.77
N PRO A 104 -3.55 -17.63 2.83
CA PRO A 104 -3.92 -16.23 2.67
C PRO A 104 -2.82 -15.35 2.06
N PHE A 105 -1.58 -15.86 1.95
CA PHE A 105 -0.47 -15.16 1.29
C PHE A 105 -0.24 -15.61 -0.17
N VAL A 106 -1.19 -16.34 -0.74
CA VAL A 106 -1.28 -16.60 -2.17
C VAL A 106 -2.41 -15.72 -2.72
N PHE A 107 -2.04 -14.51 -3.11
CA PHE A 107 -3.00 -13.51 -3.58
C PHE A 107 -3.57 -13.86 -4.94
N LYS A 108 -4.87 -13.60 -5.12
CA LYS A 108 -5.60 -13.80 -6.38
C LYS A 108 -5.55 -12.57 -7.28
N HIS A 109 -5.62 -11.38 -6.66
CA HIS A 109 -5.79 -10.10 -7.35
C HIS A 109 -4.52 -9.25 -7.37
N VAL A 110 -3.44 -9.69 -6.69
CA VAL A 110 -2.19 -8.94 -6.59
C VAL A 110 -1.13 -9.48 -7.52
N SER A 111 -0.54 -8.60 -8.32
CA SER A 111 0.56 -8.89 -9.23
C SER A 111 1.86 -8.23 -8.76
N ASN A 112 2.97 -8.97 -8.84
CA ASN A 112 4.28 -8.41 -8.54
C ASN A 112 4.86 -7.68 -9.75
N LEU A 113 5.19 -6.41 -9.59
CA LEU A 113 5.88 -5.60 -10.58
C LEU A 113 7.37 -5.48 -10.22
N ARG A 114 8.25 -5.97 -11.09
CA ARG A 114 9.70 -5.94 -10.83
C ARG A 114 10.36 -4.62 -11.22
N SER A 115 9.83 -3.96 -12.23
CA SER A 115 10.34 -2.71 -12.79
C SER A 115 9.18 -1.94 -13.42
N LEU A 116 9.24 -0.61 -13.35
CA LEU A 116 8.28 0.27 -14.03
C LEU A 116 8.40 0.23 -15.55
N ASP A 117 9.50 -0.23 -16.12
CA ASP A 117 9.66 -0.36 -17.59
C ASP A 117 8.62 -1.30 -18.22
N LYS A 118 8.09 -2.23 -17.44
CA LYS A 118 7.07 -3.19 -17.88
C LYS A 118 5.66 -2.83 -17.43
N PHE A 119 5.51 -1.66 -16.81
CA PHE A 119 4.24 -1.20 -16.32
C PHE A 119 3.49 -0.45 -17.44
N ASP A 120 2.36 -1.01 -17.88
CA ASP A 120 1.45 -0.30 -18.78
C ASP A 120 0.58 0.66 -17.96
N ASP A 121 0.97 1.94 -17.97
CA ASP A 121 0.33 3.01 -17.20
C ASP A 121 -0.99 3.47 -17.87
N LYS A 122 -1.91 2.53 -18.06
CA LYS A 122 -3.23 2.78 -18.63
C LYS A 122 -4.35 2.41 -17.67
N GLY A 123 -5.29 3.35 -17.50
CA GLY A 123 -6.47 3.14 -16.67
C GLY A 123 -6.22 3.10 -15.16
N PRO A 124 -7.27 2.83 -14.37
CA PRO A 124 -7.18 2.76 -12.92
C PRO A 124 -6.39 1.55 -12.45
N CYS A 125 -5.64 1.73 -11.39
CA CYS A 125 -4.92 0.64 -10.71
C CYS A 125 -4.62 1.02 -9.25
N VAL A 126 -4.25 0.02 -8.45
CA VAL A 126 -3.67 0.23 -7.13
C VAL A 126 -2.20 -0.17 -7.18
N MET A 127 -1.32 0.73 -6.78
CA MET A 127 0.12 0.49 -6.78
C MET A 127 0.70 0.65 -5.39
N MET A 128 1.16 -0.44 -4.81
CA MET A 128 1.98 -0.42 -3.59
C MET A 128 3.44 -0.33 -3.98
N ALA A 129 4.13 0.70 -3.51
CA ALA A 129 5.52 0.95 -3.87
C ALA A 129 6.35 1.44 -2.68
N SER A 130 7.64 1.17 -2.71
CA SER A 130 8.60 1.63 -1.70
C SER A 130 9.58 2.66 -2.27
N PRO A 131 10.15 3.51 -1.40
CA PRO A 131 10.02 3.57 0.07
C PRO A 131 8.75 4.28 0.55
N GLY A 132 8.35 4.01 1.80
CA GLY A 132 7.14 4.58 2.41
C GLY A 132 7.16 6.11 2.56
N PHE A 133 8.32 6.73 2.69
CA PHE A 133 8.45 8.17 2.83
C PHE A 133 8.57 8.93 1.50
N MET A 134 8.61 8.22 0.37
CA MET A 134 8.70 8.80 -0.98
C MET A 134 9.88 9.76 -1.20
N GLN A 135 11.02 9.51 -0.56
CA GLN A 135 12.22 10.34 -0.73
C GLN A 135 12.97 10.04 -2.05
N SER A 136 12.80 8.82 -2.55
CA SER A 136 13.44 8.33 -3.78
C SER A 136 12.73 7.05 -4.26
N GLY A 137 13.22 6.45 -5.33
CA GLY A 137 12.78 5.13 -5.80
C GLY A 137 11.38 5.13 -6.44
N ILE A 138 10.81 3.93 -6.56
CA ILE A 138 9.58 3.71 -7.34
C ILE A 138 8.40 4.53 -6.82
N SER A 139 8.20 4.61 -5.50
CA SER A 139 7.10 5.40 -4.94
C SER A 139 7.21 6.89 -5.24
N ARG A 140 8.44 7.43 -5.26
CA ARG A 140 8.69 8.82 -5.62
C ARG A 140 8.46 9.08 -7.11
N GLU A 141 8.95 8.21 -7.97
CA GLU A 141 8.76 8.31 -9.41
C GLU A 141 7.28 8.26 -9.79
N LEU A 142 6.51 7.36 -9.18
CA LEU A 142 5.06 7.25 -9.41
C LEU A 142 4.31 8.47 -8.86
N LEU A 143 4.71 9.00 -7.71
CA LEU A 143 4.14 10.23 -7.17
C LEU A 143 4.28 11.36 -8.18
N GLU A 144 5.50 11.63 -8.68
CA GLU A 144 5.78 12.70 -9.63
C GLU A 144 5.04 12.51 -10.96
N ARG A 145 4.89 11.26 -11.40
CA ARG A 145 4.17 10.91 -12.63
C ARG A 145 2.65 11.13 -12.51
N TRP A 146 2.08 10.87 -11.33
CA TRP A 146 0.64 10.83 -11.14
C TRP A 146 0.05 12.06 -10.44
N ALA A 147 0.86 12.86 -9.76
CA ALA A 147 0.42 14.07 -9.06
C ALA A 147 -0.33 15.07 -9.95
N PRO A 148 0.05 15.29 -11.25
CA PRO A 148 -0.64 16.26 -12.08
C PRO A 148 -2.10 15.90 -12.43
N ASP A 149 -2.51 14.65 -12.28
CA ASP A 149 -3.88 14.22 -12.56
C ASP A 149 -4.70 14.08 -11.27
N LYS A 150 -5.60 15.02 -11.02
CA LYS A 150 -6.46 15.07 -9.82
C LYS A 150 -7.38 13.85 -9.62
N ARG A 151 -7.52 12.98 -10.62
CA ARG A 151 -8.24 11.71 -10.46
C ARG A 151 -7.46 10.74 -9.58
N ASN A 152 -6.13 10.84 -9.58
CA ASN A 152 -5.27 9.97 -8.80
C ASN A 152 -5.34 10.30 -7.30
N GLY A 153 -4.81 9.41 -6.49
CA GLY A 153 -4.72 9.62 -5.05
C GLY A 153 -3.52 8.92 -4.44
N VAL A 154 -2.99 9.54 -3.39
CA VAL A 154 -1.94 8.96 -2.55
C VAL A 154 -2.54 8.68 -1.17
N ILE A 155 -2.40 7.47 -0.67
CA ILE A 155 -2.88 7.09 0.67
C ILE A 155 -1.69 6.69 1.53
N VAL A 156 -1.33 7.55 2.45
CA VAL A 156 -0.26 7.30 3.43
C VAL A 156 -0.83 6.51 4.59
N SER A 157 -0.52 5.21 4.63
CA SER A 157 -1.11 4.25 5.58
C SER A 157 -0.34 4.09 6.88
N GLY A 158 0.75 4.82 7.07
CA GLY A 158 1.64 4.69 8.21
C GLY A 158 2.11 6.03 8.78
N TYR A 159 2.95 5.93 9.78
CA TYR A 159 3.62 7.10 10.34
C TYR A 159 4.51 7.77 9.29
N SER A 160 4.48 9.09 9.26
CA SER A 160 5.35 9.91 8.41
C SER A 160 6.19 10.86 9.27
N VAL A 161 7.48 10.91 8.98
CA VAL A 161 8.45 11.75 9.70
C VAL A 161 8.45 13.15 9.11
N GLU A 162 8.58 14.18 9.96
CA GLU A 162 8.74 15.57 9.52
C GLU A 162 9.94 15.72 8.58
N GLY A 163 9.80 16.57 7.57
CA GLY A 163 10.82 16.77 6.53
C GLY A 163 10.85 15.66 5.48
N THR A 164 9.86 14.79 5.44
CA THR A 164 9.70 13.78 4.39
C THR A 164 8.56 14.14 3.44
N MET A 165 8.67 13.73 2.17
CA MET A 165 7.61 13.93 1.17
C MET A 165 6.26 13.31 1.62
N ALA A 166 6.28 12.17 2.31
CA ALA A 166 5.08 11.56 2.85
C ALA A 166 4.39 12.45 3.90
N ARG A 167 5.17 13.25 4.66
CA ARG A 167 4.63 14.22 5.62
C ARG A 167 4.10 15.46 4.92
N ASP A 168 4.84 15.96 3.93
CA ASP A 168 4.48 17.16 3.19
C ASP A 168 3.13 16.97 2.46
N ILE A 169 2.91 15.81 1.81
CA ILE A 169 1.66 15.49 1.11
C ILE A 169 0.44 15.46 2.04
N LEU A 170 0.60 15.09 3.31
CA LEU A 170 -0.51 15.08 4.27
C LEU A 170 -1.05 16.48 4.59
N SER A 171 -0.33 17.55 4.24
CA SER A 171 -0.80 18.93 4.32
C SER A 171 -1.63 19.38 3.11
N ASP A 172 -1.85 18.47 2.15
CA ASP A 172 -2.58 18.72 0.89
C ASP A 172 -2.06 19.95 0.13
N PRO A 173 -0.76 19.96 -0.23
CA PRO A 173 -0.14 21.10 -0.89
C PRO A 173 -0.65 21.26 -2.32
N ASP A 174 -0.73 22.52 -2.78
CA ASP A 174 -1.11 22.84 -4.18
C ASP A 174 -0.09 22.32 -5.19
N ASP A 175 1.19 22.28 -4.84
CA ASP A 175 2.27 21.74 -5.66
C ASP A 175 3.31 20.99 -4.81
N ILE A 176 4.07 20.13 -5.47
CA ILE A 176 5.25 19.47 -4.89
C ILE A 176 6.47 19.70 -5.76
N VAL A 177 7.66 19.64 -5.17
CA VAL A 177 8.93 19.76 -5.90
C VAL A 177 9.38 18.38 -6.34
N ALA A 178 9.44 18.13 -7.64
CA ALA A 178 10.00 16.92 -8.23
C ALA A 178 11.52 16.79 -7.98
N MET A 179 12.08 15.58 -8.16
CA MET A 179 13.53 15.35 -7.97
C MET A 179 14.41 16.17 -8.93
N ASN A 180 13.87 16.60 -10.07
CA ASN A 180 14.55 17.48 -11.01
C ASN A 180 14.44 18.98 -10.67
N GLY A 181 13.78 19.32 -9.56
CA GLY A 181 13.58 20.69 -9.10
C GLY A 181 12.37 21.42 -9.70
N GLN A 182 11.61 20.79 -10.57
CA GLN A 182 10.38 21.37 -11.11
C GLN A 182 9.23 21.28 -10.12
N ARG A 183 8.34 22.26 -10.14
CA ARG A 183 7.05 22.18 -9.44
C ARG A 183 6.02 21.45 -10.31
N ILE A 184 5.31 20.53 -9.69
CA ILE A 184 4.25 19.71 -10.30
C ILE A 184 3.03 19.65 -9.41
#